data_33bd388a20b21a9c2f5573aaff7ebc1e
#
_entry.id   33bd388a20b21a9c2f5573aaff7ebc1e
#
_cell.length_a   1.000
_cell.length_b   1.000
_cell.length_c   1.000
_cell.angle_alpha   90.00
_cell.angle_beta   90.00
_cell.angle_gamma   90.00
#
_symmetry.space_group_name_H-M   'P 1'
#
loop_
_entity.id
_entity.type
_entity.pdbx_description
1 polymer ?
#
loop_
_entity_poly.entity_id
_entity_poly.type
_entity_poly.pdbx_seq_one_letter_code
_entity_poly.pdbx_strand_id
1 'polypeptide(L)'
;MVGFNENGTISNSYATSSVSGKLYVGGLVGLNYYSTVSNSYATGNVSGQSYTGGLVGSNNTGTITNSYATGTVSGTSRVGGLVGWDAAGTISNSFYDKTKYTGNGVGNNSTHPGVTGKTTQEMSYGGTFKNASWDIVADSSVTSLTPVIKWDSINNKYVWAIAPIALTYNLGTKSTTYNGNVQNLSDLYSSNPFGSEYDFLNLAYKFQK
;
A
#
# COMPACT_ATOMS: atom_id res chain seq x y z
N MET A 1 -4.29 -16.62 5.32
CA MET A 1 -4.69 -16.05 6.62
C MET A 1 -4.11 -16.90 7.75
N VAL A 2 -3.57 -16.24 8.77
CA VAL A 2 -2.93 -16.88 9.94
C VAL A 2 -3.61 -16.39 11.21
N GLY A 3 -4.09 -17.29 12.06
CA GLY A 3 -4.72 -16.93 13.33
C GLY A 3 -3.71 -16.40 14.34
N PHE A 4 -2.58 -17.09 14.49
CA PHE A 4 -1.51 -16.77 15.43
C PHE A 4 -0.14 -16.99 14.77
N ASN A 5 0.67 -15.94 14.76
CA ASN A 5 2.06 -15.97 14.32
C ASN A 5 2.94 -15.73 15.55
N GLU A 6 3.65 -16.74 16.00
CA GLU A 6 4.53 -16.69 17.17
C GLU A 6 5.95 -17.05 16.77
N ASN A 7 6.89 -16.16 17.07
CA ASN A 7 8.32 -16.31 16.75
C ASN A 7 8.59 -16.66 15.28
N GLY A 8 7.66 -16.26 14.40
CA GLY A 8 7.68 -16.60 12.97
C GLY A 8 7.83 -15.39 12.05
N THR A 9 7.94 -15.66 10.77
CA THR A 9 7.97 -14.64 9.72
C THR A 9 6.91 -14.94 8.66
N ILE A 10 6.07 -13.95 8.40
CA ILE A 10 5.16 -13.92 7.26
C ILE A 10 5.68 -12.85 6.31
N SER A 11 6.08 -13.24 5.13
CA SER A 11 6.59 -12.31 4.12
C SER A 11 5.98 -12.58 2.75
N ASN A 12 5.94 -11.55 1.90
CA ASN A 12 5.47 -11.65 0.53
C ASN A 12 4.12 -12.39 0.42
N SER A 13 3.21 -12.09 1.34
CA SER A 13 1.96 -12.83 1.52
C SER A 13 0.75 -11.91 1.43
N TYR A 14 -0.37 -12.47 0.99
CA TYR A 14 -1.59 -11.67 0.92
C TYR A 14 -2.87 -12.45 1.23
N ALA A 15 -3.92 -11.71 1.58
CA ALA A 15 -5.27 -12.22 1.76
C ALA A 15 -6.28 -11.25 1.11
N THR A 16 -7.21 -11.82 0.33
CA THR A 16 -8.24 -11.04 -0.38
C THR A 16 -9.65 -11.32 0.12
N SER A 17 -9.83 -12.36 0.91
CA SER A 17 -11.13 -12.76 1.45
C SER A 17 -11.52 -11.91 2.66
N SER A 18 -12.82 -11.67 2.80
CA SER A 18 -13.36 -11.05 4.01
C SER A 18 -13.20 -11.94 5.23
N VAL A 19 -12.96 -11.31 6.39
CA VAL A 19 -12.72 -11.99 7.66
C VAL A 19 -13.69 -11.47 8.72
N SER A 20 -14.27 -12.38 9.49
CA SER A 20 -15.08 -12.00 10.64
C SER A 20 -14.73 -12.85 11.86
N GLY A 21 -14.85 -12.23 13.05
CA GLY A 21 -14.52 -12.90 14.30
C GLY A 21 -14.88 -12.06 15.53
N LYS A 22 -14.50 -12.55 16.70
CA LYS A 22 -14.74 -11.79 17.96
C LYS A 22 -13.49 -11.06 18.44
N LEU A 23 -12.37 -11.74 18.48
CA LEU A 23 -11.14 -11.24 19.10
C LEU A 23 -9.93 -11.50 18.18
N TYR A 24 -8.99 -10.56 18.15
CA TYR A 24 -7.79 -10.63 17.33
C TYR A 24 -8.10 -10.91 15.85
N VAL A 25 -8.84 -10.01 15.23
CA VAL A 25 -9.31 -10.16 13.85
C VAL A 25 -8.48 -9.28 12.93
N GLY A 26 -7.70 -9.91 12.06
CA GLY A 26 -6.92 -9.22 11.04
C GLY A 26 -7.16 -9.82 9.66
N GLY A 27 -7.06 -9.01 8.63
CA GLY A 27 -7.25 -9.48 7.25
C GLY A 27 -6.24 -10.55 6.84
N LEU A 28 -5.01 -10.48 7.37
CA LEU A 28 -3.97 -11.47 7.12
C LEU A 28 -3.59 -12.24 8.39
N VAL A 29 -3.40 -11.55 9.52
CA VAL A 29 -2.92 -12.16 10.77
C VAL A 29 -3.83 -11.72 11.93
N GLY A 30 -4.30 -12.68 12.73
CA GLY A 30 -5.06 -12.38 13.94
C GLY A 30 -4.16 -11.78 15.04
N LEU A 31 -3.16 -12.50 15.48
CA LEU A 31 -2.17 -12.06 16.48
C LEU A 31 -0.75 -12.30 15.97
N ASN A 32 0.05 -11.24 15.94
CA ASN A 32 1.49 -11.26 15.62
C ASN A 32 2.28 -11.05 16.92
N TYR A 33 2.94 -12.10 17.43
CA TYR A 33 3.60 -12.11 18.72
C TYR A 33 5.08 -12.47 18.58
N TYR A 34 5.97 -11.55 18.96
CA TYR A 34 7.43 -11.66 18.74
C TYR A 34 7.80 -12.09 17.31
N SER A 35 7.07 -11.60 16.33
CA SER A 35 7.07 -12.12 14.96
C SER A 35 7.15 -11.01 13.94
N THR A 36 7.44 -11.35 12.70
CA THR A 36 7.54 -10.39 11.60
C THR A 36 6.45 -10.62 10.56
N VAL A 37 5.82 -9.52 10.13
CA VAL A 37 4.98 -9.42 8.93
C VAL A 37 5.62 -8.40 8.01
N SER A 38 6.02 -8.80 6.81
CA SER A 38 6.70 -7.90 5.87
C SER A 38 6.23 -8.09 4.44
N ASN A 39 6.29 -7.02 3.64
CA ASN A 39 5.91 -7.05 2.23
C ASN A 39 4.59 -7.80 2.01
N SER A 40 3.55 -7.48 2.79
CA SER A 40 2.32 -8.26 2.82
C SER A 40 1.09 -7.35 2.79
N TYR A 41 -0.03 -7.87 2.30
CA TYR A 41 -1.23 -7.05 2.24
C TYR A 41 -2.54 -7.81 2.46
N ALA A 42 -3.60 -7.06 2.80
CA ALA A 42 -4.95 -7.56 2.86
C ALA A 42 -5.92 -6.59 2.17
N THR A 43 -6.81 -7.12 1.33
CA THR A 43 -7.82 -6.32 0.61
C THR A 43 -9.26 -6.68 0.99
N GLY A 44 -9.45 -7.78 1.72
CA GLY A 44 -10.76 -8.21 2.20
C GLY A 44 -11.29 -7.31 3.32
N ASN A 45 -12.62 -7.25 3.46
CA ASN A 45 -13.26 -6.56 4.56
C ASN A 45 -13.06 -7.30 5.88
N VAL A 46 -12.86 -6.56 6.97
CA VAL A 46 -12.62 -7.14 8.29
C VAL A 46 -13.67 -6.66 9.28
N SER A 47 -14.30 -7.60 9.98
CA SER A 47 -15.29 -7.32 11.02
C SER A 47 -14.99 -8.07 12.30
N GLY A 48 -14.86 -7.35 13.42
CA GLY A 48 -14.56 -7.94 14.73
C GLY A 48 -15.21 -7.20 15.87
N GLN A 49 -15.12 -7.76 17.08
CA GLN A 49 -15.56 -7.04 18.28
C GLN A 49 -14.40 -6.26 18.90
N SER A 50 -13.23 -6.89 19.04
CA SER A 50 -12.08 -6.23 19.66
C SER A 50 -10.78 -6.65 19.00
N TYR A 51 -9.78 -5.75 19.01
CA TYR A 51 -8.49 -5.94 18.35
C TYR A 51 -8.67 -6.26 16.86
N THR A 52 -9.34 -5.35 16.17
CA THR A 52 -9.69 -5.52 14.76
C THR A 52 -8.83 -4.60 13.88
N GLY A 53 -8.04 -5.19 13.00
CA GLY A 53 -7.18 -4.45 12.08
C GLY A 53 -7.33 -4.90 10.63
N GLY A 54 -7.18 -3.98 9.70
CA GLY A 54 -7.29 -4.31 8.28
C GLY A 54 -6.27 -5.36 7.83
N LEU A 55 -5.07 -5.38 8.42
CA LEU A 55 -4.02 -6.36 8.17
C LEU A 55 -3.80 -7.30 9.35
N VAL A 56 -3.57 -6.72 10.53
CA VAL A 56 -3.22 -7.46 11.76
C VAL A 56 -4.16 -7.05 12.88
N GLY A 57 -4.78 -8.02 13.54
CA GLY A 57 -5.66 -7.78 14.70
C GLY A 57 -4.89 -7.19 15.89
N SER A 58 -3.83 -7.86 16.31
CA SER A 58 -2.92 -7.38 17.36
C SER A 58 -1.46 -7.64 17.00
N ASN A 59 -0.61 -6.64 17.19
CA ASN A 59 0.84 -6.73 17.07
C ASN A 59 1.46 -6.56 18.46
N ASN A 60 2.00 -7.63 19.00
CA ASN A 60 2.60 -7.62 20.34
C ASN A 60 4.10 -7.92 20.25
N THR A 61 4.91 -6.89 20.48
CA THR A 61 6.37 -6.95 20.35
C THR A 61 6.81 -7.48 18.97
N GLY A 62 5.93 -7.38 17.98
CA GLY A 62 6.17 -7.84 16.62
C GLY A 62 6.61 -6.68 15.70
N THR A 63 7.09 -7.05 14.51
CA THR A 63 7.48 -6.10 13.47
C THR A 63 6.53 -6.19 12.28
N ILE A 64 6.06 -5.04 11.79
CA ILE A 64 5.27 -4.93 10.55
C ILE A 64 5.97 -3.92 9.64
N THR A 65 6.33 -4.32 8.42
CA THR A 65 7.02 -3.43 7.48
C THR A 65 6.47 -3.56 6.07
N ASN A 66 6.49 -2.46 5.31
CA ASN A 66 6.16 -2.43 3.89
C ASN A 66 4.87 -3.19 3.57
N SER A 67 3.82 -2.92 4.33
CA SER A 67 2.58 -3.70 4.27
C SER A 67 1.37 -2.77 4.21
N TYR A 68 0.24 -3.26 3.67
CA TYR A 68 -0.94 -2.42 3.60
C TYR A 68 -2.27 -3.16 3.75
N ALA A 69 -3.35 -2.39 3.98
CA ALA A 69 -4.72 -2.86 3.97
C ALA A 69 -5.64 -1.89 3.22
N THR A 70 -6.57 -2.43 2.40
CA THR A 70 -7.54 -1.63 1.62
C THR A 70 -9.01 -2.03 1.83
N GLY A 71 -9.30 -3.03 2.65
CA GLY A 71 -10.65 -3.41 3.01
C GLY A 71 -11.31 -2.43 3.98
N THR A 72 -12.64 -2.47 4.08
CA THR A 72 -13.36 -1.83 5.18
C THR A 72 -13.06 -2.54 6.49
N VAL A 73 -12.95 -1.77 7.57
CA VAL A 73 -12.71 -2.33 8.91
C VAL A 73 -13.85 -1.90 9.84
N SER A 74 -14.43 -2.83 10.57
CA SER A 74 -15.48 -2.54 11.53
C SER A 74 -15.28 -3.31 12.84
N GLY A 75 -15.61 -2.67 13.95
CA GLY A 75 -15.48 -3.29 15.28
C GLY A 75 -15.93 -2.37 16.40
N THR A 76 -15.88 -2.87 17.63
CA THR A 76 -16.37 -2.15 18.80
C THR A 76 -15.24 -1.51 19.61
N SER A 77 -14.09 -2.17 19.69
CA SER A 77 -12.96 -1.71 20.50
C SER A 77 -11.63 -2.02 19.82
N ARG A 78 -10.67 -1.10 19.92
CA ARG A 78 -9.33 -1.25 19.38
C ARG A 78 -9.36 -1.62 17.89
N VAL A 79 -9.98 -0.72 17.12
CA VAL A 79 -10.17 -0.87 15.68
C VAL A 79 -9.19 0.05 14.95
N GLY A 80 -8.41 -0.51 14.05
CA GLY A 80 -7.43 0.24 13.27
C GLY A 80 -7.46 -0.11 11.80
N GLY A 81 -7.22 0.86 10.94
CA GLY A 81 -7.20 0.67 9.49
C GLY A 81 -6.16 -0.35 9.03
N LEU A 82 -5.02 -0.44 9.74
CA LEU A 82 -3.98 -1.44 9.50
C LEU A 82 -3.90 -2.44 10.66
N VAL A 83 -3.77 -1.94 11.90
CA VAL A 83 -3.54 -2.76 13.10
C VAL A 83 -4.55 -2.38 14.18
N GLY A 84 -5.26 -3.36 14.73
CA GLY A 84 -6.24 -3.11 15.80
C GLY A 84 -5.58 -2.66 17.11
N TRP A 85 -4.51 -3.31 17.50
CA TRP A 85 -3.74 -3.00 18.71
C TRP A 85 -2.26 -3.24 18.50
N ASP A 86 -1.44 -2.27 18.82
CA ASP A 86 0.01 -2.41 18.87
C ASP A 86 0.51 -2.28 20.32
N ALA A 87 1.15 -3.34 20.81
CA ALA A 87 1.71 -3.41 22.16
C ALA A 87 3.25 -3.54 22.05
N ALA A 88 3.92 -2.40 22.10
CA ALA A 88 5.40 -2.32 22.02
C ALA A 88 5.99 -2.95 20.74
N GLY A 89 5.23 -3.01 19.65
CA GLY A 89 5.72 -3.47 18.35
C GLY A 89 6.41 -2.35 17.57
N THR A 90 6.96 -2.72 16.43
CA THR A 90 7.51 -1.78 15.45
C THR A 90 6.71 -1.86 14.15
N ILE A 91 6.21 -0.72 13.71
CA ILE A 91 5.54 -0.63 12.41
C ILE A 91 6.25 0.45 11.59
N SER A 92 6.55 0.16 10.32
CA SER A 92 7.19 1.12 9.44
C SER A 92 6.69 1.01 8.00
N ASN A 93 6.74 2.13 7.26
CA ASN A 93 6.45 2.20 5.83
C ASN A 93 5.17 1.46 5.42
N SER A 94 4.12 1.56 6.23
CA SER A 94 2.90 0.78 6.05
C SER A 94 1.68 1.68 5.90
N PHE A 95 0.67 1.19 5.18
CA PHE A 95 -0.44 2.02 4.72
C PHE A 95 -1.80 1.38 4.99
N TYR A 96 -2.84 2.22 5.05
CA TYR A 96 -4.22 1.77 4.97
C TYR A 96 -5.05 2.72 4.12
N ASP A 97 -6.13 2.22 3.53
CA ASP A 97 -7.07 3.05 2.76
C ASP A 97 -7.99 3.83 3.70
N LYS A 98 -7.68 5.13 3.91
CA LYS A 98 -8.48 6.02 4.76
C LYS A 98 -9.85 6.37 4.17
N THR A 99 -10.10 6.08 2.89
CA THR A 99 -11.43 6.21 2.28
C THR A 99 -12.35 5.07 2.71
N LYS A 100 -11.78 3.90 2.97
CA LYS A 100 -12.51 2.70 3.41
C LYS A 100 -12.67 2.62 4.93
N TYR A 101 -11.72 3.20 5.67
CA TYR A 101 -11.76 3.30 7.12
C TYR A 101 -11.24 4.66 7.57
N THR A 102 -12.11 5.51 8.08
CA THR A 102 -11.81 6.91 8.44
C THR A 102 -11.19 7.09 9.83
N GLY A 103 -11.08 6.01 10.62
CA GLY A 103 -10.42 6.03 11.93
C GLY A 103 -8.90 5.95 11.85
N ASN A 104 -8.28 5.70 12.99
CA ASN A 104 -6.82 5.62 13.12
C ASN A 104 -6.23 4.40 12.39
N GLY A 105 -5.01 4.51 11.90
CA GLY A 105 -4.28 3.39 11.30
C GLY A 105 -3.99 2.28 12.32
N VAL A 106 -3.71 2.69 13.59
CA VAL A 106 -3.53 1.78 14.73
C VAL A 106 -4.58 2.12 15.79
N GLY A 107 -5.37 1.15 16.21
CA GLY A 107 -6.58 1.38 17.03
C GLY A 107 -6.32 1.90 18.46
N ASN A 108 -5.11 1.77 18.98
CA ASN A 108 -4.70 2.34 20.28
C ASN A 108 -3.73 3.53 20.16
N ASN A 109 -3.40 3.95 18.93
CA ASN A 109 -2.49 5.06 18.71
C ASN A 109 -2.96 5.91 17.51
N SER A 110 -3.40 7.14 17.80
CA SER A 110 -3.96 8.04 16.78
C SER A 110 -2.94 8.56 15.77
N THR A 111 -1.65 8.53 16.09
CA THR A 111 -0.59 9.14 15.27
C THR A 111 0.65 8.26 15.16
N HIS A 112 0.47 6.96 14.93
CA HIS A 112 1.60 6.04 14.79
C HIS A 112 2.45 6.41 13.57
N PRO A 113 3.74 6.78 13.75
CA PRO A 113 4.56 7.35 12.66
C PRO A 113 4.83 6.38 11.50
N GLY A 114 4.76 5.09 11.75
CA GLY A 114 5.00 4.05 10.74
C GLY A 114 3.77 3.64 9.94
N VAL A 115 2.59 4.23 10.22
CA VAL A 115 1.33 3.91 9.54
C VAL A 115 0.71 5.17 8.96
N THR A 116 0.52 5.19 7.65
CA THR A 116 -0.05 6.35 6.95
C THR A 116 -1.37 5.98 6.27
N GLY A 117 -2.43 6.76 6.56
CA GLY A 117 -3.68 6.66 5.82
C GLY A 117 -3.58 7.35 4.46
N LYS A 118 -3.87 6.62 3.41
CA LYS A 118 -3.92 7.11 2.03
C LYS A 118 -5.32 6.92 1.46
N THR A 119 -5.77 7.81 0.60
CA THR A 119 -7.03 7.61 -0.13
C THR A 119 -6.91 6.45 -1.10
N THR A 120 -8.04 5.88 -1.53
CA THR A 120 -8.05 4.84 -2.58
C THR A 120 -7.28 5.29 -3.82
N GLN A 121 -7.42 6.57 -4.19
CA GLN A 121 -6.69 7.15 -5.32
C GLN A 121 -5.18 7.21 -5.08
N GLU A 122 -4.74 7.67 -3.91
CA GLU A 122 -3.31 7.69 -3.54
C GLU A 122 -2.73 6.26 -3.44
N MET A 123 -3.54 5.27 -3.02
CA MET A 123 -3.12 3.86 -2.99
C MET A 123 -2.97 3.26 -4.39
N SER A 124 -3.54 3.87 -5.43
CA SER A 124 -3.32 3.46 -6.82
C SER A 124 -2.05 4.08 -7.45
N TYR A 125 -1.27 4.79 -6.68
CA TYR A 125 -0.11 5.56 -7.12
C TYR A 125 1.20 4.86 -6.76
N GLY A 126 1.96 4.41 -7.74
CA GLY A 126 3.28 3.80 -7.51
C GLY A 126 4.24 4.70 -6.72
N GLY A 127 4.19 6.02 -6.94
CA GLY A 127 4.97 7.03 -6.22
C GLY A 127 4.71 7.03 -4.72
N THR A 128 3.47 6.78 -4.27
CA THR A 128 3.12 6.68 -2.84
C THR A 128 4.02 5.67 -2.11
N PHE A 129 4.23 4.53 -2.72
CA PHE A 129 5.00 3.42 -2.15
C PHE A 129 6.51 3.59 -2.37
N LYS A 130 6.89 4.09 -3.56
CA LYS A 130 8.30 4.37 -3.87
C LYS A 130 8.90 5.40 -2.94
N ASN A 131 8.15 6.45 -2.59
CA ASN A 131 8.58 7.47 -1.62
C ASN A 131 8.73 6.90 -0.20
N ALA A 132 8.11 5.77 0.11
CA ALA A 132 8.32 4.99 1.33
C ALA A 132 9.39 3.90 1.18
N SER A 133 10.23 3.98 0.14
CA SER A 133 11.33 3.06 -0.15
C SER A 133 10.90 1.62 -0.44
N TRP A 134 9.67 1.43 -0.96
CA TRP A 134 9.26 0.12 -1.43
C TRP A 134 9.93 -0.21 -2.76
N ASP A 135 10.33 -1.47 -2.94
CA ASP A 135 10.81 -2.00 -4.22
C ASP A 135 9.60 -2.28 -5.13
N ILE A 136 9.09 -1.21 -5.75
CA ILE A 136 7.88 -1.24 -6.57
C ILE A 136 8.20 -0.93 -8.03
N VAL A 137 7.62 -1.69 -8.94
CA VAL A 137 7.75 -1.53 -10.38
C VAL A 137 6.39 -1.34 -11.05
N ALA A 138 6.35 -0.56 -12.11
CA ALA A 138 5.20 -0.51 -13.00
C ALA A 138 5.24 -1.71 -13.95
N ASP A 139 4.16 -2.49 -14.02
CA ASP A 139 4.10 -3.72 -14.79
C ASP A 139 2.78 -3.80 -15.57
N SER A 140 2.86 -3.81 -16.89
CA SER A 140 1.70 -3.84 -17.78
C SER A 140 0.91 -5.15 -17.74
N SER A 141 1.49 -6.23 -17.20
CA SER A 141 0.77 -7.49 -16.98
C SER A 141 -0.09 -7.47 -15.71
N VAL A 142 0.11 -6.46 -14.85
CA VAL A 142 -0.70 -6.23 -13.64
C VAL A 142 -1.88 -5.34 -13.98
N THR A 143 -3.07 -5.77 -13.64
CA THR A 143 -4.31 -5.00 -13.82
C THR A 143 -4.80 -4.35 -12.52
N SER A 144 -4.19 -4.71 -11.39
CA SER A 144 -4.55 -4.15 -10.09
C SER A 144 -4.12 -2.69 -9.99
N LEU A 145 -5.03 -1.85 -9.51
CA LEU A 145 -4.78 -0.44 -9.21
C LEU A 145 -4.07 -0.23 -7.86
N THR A 146 -3.93 -1.27 -7.05
CA THR A 146 -3.09 -1.26 -5.84
C THR A 146 -1.93 -2.22 -6.01
N PRO A 147 -0.79 -2.00 -5.33
CA PRO A 147 0.38 -2.88 -5.48
C PRO A 147 0.04 -4.34 -5.19
N VAL A 148 0.56 -5.22 -5.98
CA VAL A 148 0.49 -6.67 -5.75
C VAL A 148 1.90 -7.25 -5.69
N ILE A 149 2.04 -8.39 -5.03
CA ILE A 149 3.32 -9.09 -4.96
C ILE A 149 3.46 -9.95 -6.21
N LYS A 150 4.56 -9.79 -6.92
CA LYS A 150 4.88 -10.53 -8.14
C LYS A 150 6.29 -11.11 -8.06
N TRP A 151 6.46 -12.30 -8.63
CA TRP A 151 7.78 -12.89 -8.80
C TRP A 151 8.50 -12.26 -9.99
N ASP A 152 9.65 -11.68 -9.75
CA ASP A 152 10.57 -11.18 -10.78
C ASP A 152 11.58 -12.28 -11.12
N SER A 153 11.35 -12.97 -12.24
CA SER A 153 12.19 -14.07 -12.68
C SER A 153 13.58 -13.63 -13.18
N ILE A 154 13.74 -12.36 -13.52
CA ILE A 154 15.04 -11.82 -13.97
C ILE A 154 15.97 -11.64 -12.76
N ASN A 155 15.44 -11.08 -11.68
CA ASN A 155 16.20 -10.81 -10.46
C ASN A 155 16.03 -11.88 -9.38
N ASN A 156 15.26 -12.92 -9.66
CA ASN A 156 15.00 -14.07 -8.78
C ASN A 156 14.52 -13.65 -7.37
N LYS A 157 13.56 -12.73 -7.32
CA LYS A 157 12.99 -12.19 -6.07
C LYS A 157 11.52 -11.80 -6.23
N TYR A 158 10.82 -11.65 -5.10
CA TYR A 158 9.52 -10.99 -5.08
C TYR A 158 9.68 -9.48 -5.10
N VAL A 159 8.86 -8.81 -5.90
CA VAL A 159 8.76 -7.35 -5.98
C VAL A 159 7.31 -6.92 -5.83
N TRP A 160 7.10 -5.68 -5.44
CA TRP A 160 5.81 -5.05 -5.57
C TRP A 160 5.61 -4.61 -7.03
N ALA A 161 4.46 -4.91 -7.58
CA ALA A 161 4.10 -4.50 -8.94
C ALA A 161 2.73 -3.80 -8.94
N ILE A 162 2.59 -2.77 -9.74
CA ILE A 162 1.34 -2.02 -9.89
C ILE A 162 1.07 -1.78 -11.38
N ALA A 163 -0.21 -1.75 -11.75
CA ALA A 163 -0.59 -1.39 -13.11
C ALA A 163 -0.04 0.00 -13.47
N PRO A 164 0.55 0.19 -14.65
CA PRO A 164 0.94 1.52 -15.10
C PRO A 164 -0.33 2.36 -15.30
N ILE A 165 -0.35 3.56 -14.74
CA ILE A 165 -1.44 4.51 -15.00
C ILE A 165 -1.25 5.04 -16.41
N ALA A 166 -2.17 4.71 -17.31
CA ALA A 166 -2.23 5.31 -18.62
C ALA A 166 -2.79 6.74 -18.46
N LEU A 167 -1.91 7.73 -18.40
CA LEU A 167 -2.32 9.13 -18.51
C LEU A 167 -2.61 9.41 -19.97
N THR A 168 -3.89 9.42 -20.37
CA THR A 168 -4.30 9.98 -21.64
C THR A 168 -4.34 11.49 -21.46
N TYR A 169 -3.28 12.14 -21.87
CA TYR A 169 -3.22 13.59 -21.85
C TYR A 169 -3.65 14.14 -23.23
N ASN A 170 -4.73 14.89 -23.25
CA ASN A 170 -5.11 15.63 -24.44
C ASN A 170 -4.34 16.95 -24.45
N LEU A 171 -3.26 17.01 -25.23
CA LEU A 171 -2.41 18.21 -25.39
C LEU A 171 -3.13 19.38 -26.09
N GLY A 172 -4.40 19.20 -26.46
CA GLY A 172 -5.11 20.18 -27.27
C GLY A 172 -4.41 20.39 -28.62
N THR A 173 -4.48 21.59 -29.16
CA THR A 173 -3.88 21.95 -30.46
C THR A 173 -2.40 22.31 -30.39
N LYS A 174 -1.69 22.05 -29.29
CA LYS A 174 -0.23 22.30 -29.23
C LYS A 174 0.50 21.14 -29.88
N SER A 175 0.85 21.30 -31.17
CA SER A 175 1.81 20.44 -31.85
C SER A 175 3.22 20.96 -31.58
N THR A 176 4.10 20.10 -31.08
CA THR A 176 5.54 20.38 -31.09
C THR A 176 6.18 19.59 -32.20
N THR A 177 6.99 20.23 -33.00
CA THR A 177 7.81 19.51 -33.98
C THR A 177 8.99 18.92 -33.23
N TYR A 178 9.15 17.59 -33.31
CA TYR A 178 10.31 16.91 -32.73
C TYR A 178 11.59 17.40 -33.42
N ASN A 179 12.51 17.96 -32.65
CA ASN A 179 13.76 18.55 -33.12
C ASN A 179 14.99 17.64 -32.87
N GLY A 180 14.78 16.36 -32.52
CA GLY A 180 15.84 15.40 -32.26
C GLY A 180 16.39 15.45 -30.83
N ASN A 181 15.95 16.36 -29.98
CA ASN A 181 16.37 16.47 -28.58
C ASN A 181 15.33 15.89 -27.63
N VAL A 182 15.79 15.46 -26.43
CA VAL A 182 14.88 15.08 -25.33
C VAL A 182 14.06 16.30 -24.94
N GLN A 183 12.75 16.21 -25.09
CA GLN A 183 11.82 17.27 -24.68
C GLN A 183 11.27 16.90 -23.31
N ASN A 184 11.49 17.78 -22.33
CA ASN A 184 10.89 17.62 -21.00
C ASN A 184 9.45 18.16 -21.01
N LEU A 185 8.54 17.48 -20.36
CA LEU A 185 7.17 17.97 -20.18
C LEU A 185 7.12 19.35 -19.49
N SER A 186 8.08 19.64 -18.63
CA SER A 186 8.24 20.96 -18.00
C SER A 186 8.44 22.09 -19.01
N ASP A 187 9.03 21.81 -20.18
CA ASP A 187 9.30 22.81 -21.22
C ASP A 187 8.03 23.14 -22.03
N LEU A 188 7.03 22.25 -21.96
CA LEU A 188 5.74 22.42 -22.63
C LEU A 188 4.70 23.14 -21.76
N TYR A 189 4.93 23.19 -20.45
CA TYR A 189 4.01 23.81 -19.50
C TYR A 189 4.76 24.70 -18.52
N SER A 190 4.40 25.97 -18.47
CA SER A 190 4.96 26.95 -17.52
C SER A 190 4.50 26.75 -16.07
N SER A 191 3.58 25.78 -15.83
CA SER A 191 3.14 25.36 -14.51
C SER A 191 2.91 23.86 -14.53
N ASN A 192 3.37 23.16 -13.49
CA ASN A 192 3.10 21.73 -13.32
C ASN A 192 1.58 21.49 -13.13
N PRO A 193 0.86 20.98 -14.16
CA PRO A 193 -0.59 20.82 -14.07
C PRO A 193 -1.01 19.72 -13.09
N PHE A 194 -0.04 18.96 -12.56
CA PHE A 194 -0.28 17.79 -11.71
C PHE A 194 0.10 18.01 -10.24
N GLY A 195 0.64 19.19 -9.88
CA GLY A 195 1.13 19.46 -8.54
C GLY A 195 2.43 18.70 -8.20
N SER A 196 2.96 18.93 -7.01
CA SER A 196 4.23 18.35 -6.55
C SER A 196 4.17 16.84 -6.25
N GLU A 197 2.99 16.25 -6.29
CA GLU A 197 2.76 14.84 -5.94
C GLU A 197 2.84 13.88 -7.14
N TYR A 198 2.94 14.39 -8.35
CA TYR A 198 3.00 13.58 -9.57
C TYR A 198 4.46 13.39 -10.00
N ASP A 199 4.98 12.18 -9.79
CA ASP A 199 6.33 11.83 -10.17
C ASP A 199 6.45 11.71 -11.70
N PHE A 200 7.07 12.71 -12.34
CA PHE A 200 7.35 12.75 -13.78
C PHE A 200 8.21 11.55 -14.26
N LEU A 201 8.88 10.85 -13.38
CA LEU A 201 9.70 9.69 -13.73
C LEU A 201 8.88 8.54 -14.35
N ASN A 202 7.61 8.40 -13.99
CA ASN A 202 6.72 7.41 -14.60
C ASN A 202 6.24 7.81 -16.02
N LEU A 203 6.28 9.09 -16.36
CA LEU A 203 5.97 9.59 -17.70
C LEU A 203 7.16 9.47 -18.66
N ALA A 204 8.38 9.74 -18.21
CA ALA A 204 9.58 9.68 -19.02
C ALA A 204 9.85 8.27 -19.57
N TYR A 205 9.45 7.20 -18.87
CA TYR A 205 9.69 5.82 -19.29
C TYR A 205 8.86 5.40 -20.52
N LYS A 206 7.76 6.06 -20.84
CA LYS A 206 6.91 5.74 -22.01
C LYS A 206 7.33 6.44 -23.31
N PHE A 207 8.20 7.43 -23.26
CA PHE A 207 8.64 8.18 -24.43
C PHE A 207 10.00 7.74 -24.99
N GLN A 208 10.60 6.68 -24.42
CA GLN A 208 11.90 6.13 -24.86
C GLN A 208 11.79 4.94 -25.84
N LYS A 209 10.67 4.79 -26.55
CA LYS A 209 10.57 3.83 -27.66
C LYS A 209 10.12 4.52 -28.92
#